data_28233773095690d8dd9a8e37124a2dce
#
_entry.id   28233773095690d8dd9a8e37124a2dce
#
_cell.length_a   1.000
_cell.length_b   1.000
_cell.length_c   1.000
_cell.angle_alpha   90.00
_cell.angle_beta   90.00
_cell.angle_gamma   90.00
#
_symmetry.space_group_name_H-M   'P 1'
#
loop_
_entity.id
_entity.type
_entity.pdbx_description
1 polymer ?
#
loop_
_entity_poly.entity_id
_entity_poly.type
_entity_poly.pdbx_seq_one_letter_code
_entity_poly.pdbx_strand_id
1 'polypeptide(L)'
;LFIDPFLLFNSTDSEYQKIHHEMIDYLLFLQKQSEKHPKLPSEMRKAWYSFSEVKQTWLGFSLSGNAGRGMGSDFAVGLHAGLNSIFKDFGSQTVTKGRHMEKICLISPRVGRDKISDFTANFAKKYLLEYTQSFAKQYLSADQCQEFSVAKAYFNWNTKTWASQKYYLPSFNSDYVLLTPKAMLTRDDTF
;
A
#
# COMPACT_ATOMS: atom_id res chain seq x y z
N LEU A 1 -11.01 8.58 -6.19
CA LEU A 1 -9.81 9.11 -5.55
C LEU A 1 -8.81 7.98 -5.35
N PHE A 2 -7.52 8.24 -5.53
CA PHE A 2 -6.44 7.27 -5.44
C PHE A 2 -5.30 7.85 -4.63
N ILE A 3 -4.65 7.01 -3.79
CA ILE A 3 -3.38 7.37 -3.19
C ILE A 3 -2.30 7.21 -4.27
N ASP A 4 -1.64 8.32 -4.62
CA ASP A 4 -0.74 8.39 -5.75
C ASP A 4 0.72 8.35 -5.29
N PRO A 5 1.48 7.29 -5.64
CA PRO A 5 2.89 7.19 -5.28
C PRO A 5 3.75 8.31 -5.87
N PHE A 6 3.33 8.91 -7.00
CA PHE A 6 4.02 10.03 -7.60
C PHE A 6 3.93 11.30 -6.76
N LEU A 7 2.78 11.54 -6.11
CA LEU A 7 2.64 12.65 -5.16
C LEU A 7 3.52 12.44 -3.92
N LEU A 8 3.68 11.19 -3.46
CA LEU A 8 4.59 10.88 -2.36
C LEU A 8 6.06 11.14 -2.77
N PHE A 9 6.44 10.74 -3.98
CA PHE A 9 7.79 10.92 -4.50
C PHE A 9 8.17 12.40 -4.66
N ASN A 10 7.27 13.21 -5.22
CA ASN A 10 7.54 14.63 -5.51
C ASN A 10 7.28 15.56 -4.32
N SER A 11 6.81 15.02 -3.20
CA SER A 11 6.53 15.81 -2.01
C SER A 11 7.82 16.36 -1.40
N THR A 12 7.74 17.57 -0.83
CA THR A 12 8.78 18.13 0.05
C THR A 12 8.64 17.61 1.49
N ASP A 13 7.56 16.93 1.82
CA ASP A 13 7.33 16.30 3.12
C ASP A 13 8.17 15.03 3.24
N SER A 14 9.05 15.00 4.24
CA SER A 14 9.96 13.89 4.50
C SER A 14 9.24 12.59 4.84
N GLU A 15 8.06 12.64 5.47
CA GLU A 15 7.27 11.44 5.80
C GLU A 15 6.68 10.82 4.53
N TYR A 16 6.23 11.63 3.56
CA TYR A 16 5.76 11.12 2.28
C TYR A 16 6.88 10.50 1.45
N GLN A 17 8.04 11.16 1.41
CA GLN A 17 9.21 10.58 0.76
C GLN A 17 9.65 9.26 1.41
N LYS A 18 9.56 9.15 2.74
CA LYS A 18 9.86 7.93 3.47
C LYS A 18 8.91 6.78 3.11
N ILE A 19 7.59 7.04 3.03
CA ILE A 19 6.62 6.05 2.56
C ILE A 19 7.00 5.53 1.17
N HIS A 20 7.35 6.45 0.25
CA HIS A 20 7.78 6.08 -1.09
C HIS A 20 9.06 5.23 -1.08
N HIS A 21 10.06 5.58 -0.28
CA HIS A 21 11.27 4.79 -0.14
C HIS A 21 11.00 3.38 0.41
N GLU A 22 10.14 3.26 1.41
CA GLU A 22 9.75 1.95 1.96
C GLU A 22 9.08 1.07 0.90
N MET A 23 8.27 1.64 0.01
CA MET A 23 7.70 0.92 -1.14
C MET A 23 8.78 0.39 -2.08
N ILE A 24 9.76 1.24 -2.44
CA ILE A 24 10.86 0.84 -3.32
C ILE A 24 11.72 -0.25 -2.69
N ASP A 25 12.08 -0.10 -1.41
CA ASP A 25 12.84 -1.10 -0.67
C ASP A 25 12.11 -2.44 -0.62
N TYR A 26 10.78 -2.39 -0.48
CA TYR A 26 9.96 -3.60 -0.49
C TYR A 26 9.94 -4.28 -1.87
N LEU A 27 9.83 -3.53 -2.94
CA LEU A 27 9.91 -4.06 -4.30
C LEU A 27 11.28 -4.69 -4.59
N LEU A 28 12.36 -4.06 -4.13
CA LEU A 28 13.72 -4.63 -4.21
C LEU A 28 13.86 -5.91 -3.37
N PHE A 29 13.21 -5.96 -2.20
CA PHE A 29 13.15 -7.18 -1.41
C PHE A 29 12.42 -8.29 -2.16
N LEU A 30 11.24 -8.01 -2.72
CA LEU A 30 10.47 -8.99 -3.51
C LEU A 30 11.24 -9.47 -4.74
N GLN A 31 11.97 -8.59 -5.42
CA GLN A 31 12.84 -8.95 -6.54
C GLN A 31 13.89 -9.98 -6.13
N LYS A 32 14.65 -9.68 -5.06
CA LYS A 32 15.67 -10.62 -4.54
C LYS A 32 15.08 -11.97 -4.15
N GLN A 33 13.82 -12.00 -3.69
CA GLN A 33 13.13 -13.26 -3.39
C GLN A 33 12.70 -13.97 -4.66
N SER A 34 12.26 -13.24 -5.68
CA SER A 34 11.82 -13.81 -6.95
C SER A 34 12.97 -14.47 -7.74
N GLU A 35 14.18 -13.92 -7.65
CA GLU A 35 15.40 -14.52 -8.21
C GLU A 35 15.75 -15.86 -7.55
N LYS A 36 15.57 -15.96 -6.22
CA LYS A 36 15.83 -17.19 -5.46
C LYS A 36 14.75 -18.26 -5.66
N HIS A 37 13.54 -17.84 -5.98
CA HIS A 37 12.36 -18.69 -6.09
C HIS A 37 11.65 -18.44 -7.42
N PRO A 38 12.10 -19.06 -8.54
CA PRO A 38 11.49 -18.85 -9.86
C PRO A 38 9.98 -19.17 -9.90
N LYS A 39 9.54 -20.12 -9.07
CA LYS A 39 8.11 -20.39 -8.83
C LYS A 39 7.74 -19.79 -7.48
N LEU A 40 6.69 -18.97 -7.43
CA LEU A 40 6.21 -18.32 -6.20
C LEU A 40 5.54 -19.35 -5.27
N PRO A 41 6.17 -19.72 -4.12
CA PRO A 41 5.54 -20.61 -3.14
C PRO A 41 4.29 -20.00 -2.54
N SER A 42 3.30 -20.84 -2.17
CA SER A 42 2.03 -20.38 -1.61
C SER A 42 2.20 -19.59 -0.31
N GLU A 43 3.15 -19.96 0.51
CA GLU A 43 3.47 -19.29 1.78
C GLU A 43 4.05 -17.90 1.57
N MET A 44 5.02 -17.76 0.65
CA MET A 44 5.58 -16.46 0.25
C MET A 44 4.50 -15.56 -0.34
N ARG A 45 3.61 -16.11 -1.18
CA ARG A 45 2.50 -15.37 -1.76
C ARG A 45 1.62 -14.77 -0.67
N LYS A 46 1.25 -15.55 0.34
CA LYS A 46 0.42 -15.10 1.45
C LYS A 46 1.15 -14.07 2.34
N ALA A 47 2.45 -14.31 2.61
CA ALA A 47 3.24 -13.48 3.50
C ALA A 47 3.63 -12.13 2.88
N TRP A 48 3.97 -12.09 1.58
CA TRP A 48 4.62 -10.94 0.97
C TRP A 48 3.89 -10.32 -0.22
N TYR A 49 3.02 -11.06 -0.91
CA TYR A 49 2.34 -10.57 -2.13
C TYR A 49 0.83 -10.36 -1.93
N SER A 50 0.33 -10.58 -0.70
CA SER A 50 -1.09 -10.42 -0.39
C SER A 50 -1.33 -9.05 0.24
N PHE A 51 -1.81 -8.11 -0.56
CA PHE A 51 -2.19 -6.77 -0.15
C PHE A 51 -3.71 -6.69 -0.10
N SER A 52 -4.26 -6.41 1.08
CA SER A 52 -5.69 -6.19 1.24
C SER A 52 -6.03 -4.75 0.90
N GLU A 53 -7.21 -4.53 0.36
CA GLU A 53 -7.75 -3.18 0.25
C GLU A 53 -7.82 -2.52 1.64
N VAL A 54 -7.37 -1.29 1.74
CA VAL A 54 -7.47 -0.48 2.96
C VAL A 54 -8.80 0.27 2.93
N LYS A 55 -9.92 -0.48 3.01
CA LYS A 55 -11.30 0.01 2.90
C LYS A 55 -11.64 1.14 3.88
N GLN A 56 -10.93 1.22 4.99
CA GLN A 56 -11.11 2.21 6.04
C GLN A 56 -10.75 3.64 5.61
N THR A 57 -10.07 3.81 4.47
CA THR A 57 -9.79 5.13 3.86
C THR A 57 -11.01 5.72 3.14
N TRP A 58 -12.04 4.92 2.84
CA TRP A 58 -13.25 5.33 2.11
C TRP A 58 -12.99 6.04 0.77
N LEU A 59 -11.86 5.72 0.11
CA LEU A 59 -11.50 6.33 -1.17
C LEU A 59 -12.30 5.77 -2.34
N GLY A 60 -12.80 4.53 -2.24
CA GLY A 60 -13.73 3.92 -3.16
C GLY A 60 -15.10 3.75 -2.51
N PHE A 61 -16.17 4.12 -3.23
CA PHE A 61 -17.54 3.93 -2.78
C PHE A 61 -18.38 3.32 -3.90
N SER A 62 -19.11 2.25 -3.58
CA SER A 62 -20.11 1.67 -4.45
C SER A 62 -21.48 1.65 -3.76
N LEU A 63 -22.57 1.43 -4.52
CA LEU A 63 -23.92 1.26 -3.97
C LEU A 63 -24.00 0.11 -2.95
N SER A 64 -23.06 -0.83 -2.98
CA SER A 64 -22.94 -1.97 -2.06
C SER A 64 -22.00 -1.71 -0.88
N GLY A 65 -21.54 -0.46 -0.68
CA GLY A 65 -20.59 -0.09 0.36
C GLY A 65 -19.13 -0.03 -0.13
N ASN A 66 -18.18 -0.09 0.80
CA ASN A 66 -16.74 0.01 0.53
C ASN A 66 -16.00 -1.35 0.55
N ALA A 67 -16.72 -2.46 0.41
CA ALA A 67 -16.13 -3.79 0.40
C ALA A 67 -15.59 -4.12 -1.01
N GLY A 68 -14.31 -3.83 -1.26
CA GLY A 68 -13.60 -4.23 -2.46
C GLY A 68 -12.95 -5.61 -2.33
N ARG A 69 -12.52 -6.17 -3.46
CA ARG A 69 -11.72 -7.39 -3.51
C ARG A 69 -10.25 -6.98 -3.53
N GLY A 70 -9.54 -7.11 -2.43
CA GLY A 70 -8.10 -6.84 -2.40
C GLY A 70 -7.31 -7.55 -3.52
N MET A 71 -6.03 -7.23 -3.67
CA MET A 71 -5.16 -7.79 -4.72
C MET A 71 -5.03 -9.31 -4.59
N GLY A 72 -5.64 -10.04 -5.53
CA GLY A 72 -5.75 -11.49 -5.53
C GLY A 72 -4.46 -12.22 -5.98
N SER A 73 -4.58 -13.56 -6.11
CA SER A 73 -3.45 -14.42 -6.51
C SER A 73 -2.86 -14.05 -7.87
N ASP A 74 -3.67 -13.54 -8.79
CA ASP A 74 -3.24 -13.15 -10.13
C ASP A 74 -2.32 -11.93 -10.11
N PHE A 75 -2.56 -10.97 -9.20
CA PHE A 75 -1.66 -9.85 -8.97
C PHE A 75 -0.32 -10.34 -8.42
N ALA A 76 -0.33 -11.23 -7.43
CA ALA A 76 0.88 -11.78 -6.83
C ALA A 76 1.76 -12.51 -7.86
N VAL A 77 1.14 -13.33 -8.70
CA VAL A 77 1.83 -14.06 -9.79
C VAL A 77 2.36 -13.08 -10.84
N GLY A 78 1.54 -12.11 -11.25
CA GLY A 78 1.94 -11.08 -12.22
C GLY A 78 3.09 -10.22 -11.72
N LEU A 79 3.02 -9.75 -10.46
CA LEU A 79 4.09 -8.96 -9.83
C LEU A 79 5.39 -9.77 -9.73
N HIS A 80 5.31 -11.03 -9.30
CA HIS A 80 6.47 -11.92 -9.18
C HIS A 80 7.14 -12.17 -10.53
N ALA A 81 6.36 -12.45 -11.56
CA ALA A 81 6.86 -12.64 -12.93
C ALA A 81 7.45 -11.33 -13.51
N GLY A 82 6.75 -10.20 -13.29
CA GLY A 82 7.19 -8.88 -13.74
C GLY A 82 8.50 -8.45 -13.11
N LEU A 83 8.67 -8.63 -11.81
CA LEU A 83 9.93 -8.32 -11.12
C LEU A 83 11.11 -9.08 -11.72
N ASN A 84 10.92 -10.35 -12.08
CA ASN A 84 11.96 -11.15 -12.73
C ASN A 84 12.34 -10.66 -14.13
N SER A 85 11.36 -10.21 -14.94
CA SER A 85 11.60 -9.74 -16.30
C SER A 85 12.20 -8.34 -16.35
N ILE A 86 11.64 -7.41 -15.57
CA ILE A 86 12.07 -5.99 -15.55
C ILE A 86 13.55 -5.87 -15.23
N PHE A 87 14.05 -6.63 -14.28
CA PHE A 87 15.42 -6.49 -13.82
C PHE A 87 16.42 -7.28 -14.66
N LYS A 88 15.99 -8.31 -15.40
CA LYS A 88 16.82 -8.97 -16.41
C LYS A 88 17.10 -8.07 -17.61
N ASP A 89 16.09 -7.31 -18.04
CA ASP A 89 16.17 -6.49 -19.25
C ASP A 89 16.84 -5.13 -19.01
N PHE A 90 16.85 -4.60 -17.77
CA PHE A 90 17.35 -3.27 -17.44
C PHE A 90 18.67 -3.27 -16.66
N GLY A 91 19.25 -4.44 -16.32
CA GLY A 91 20.53 -4.55 -15.63
C GLY A 91 20.56 -3.87 -14.26
N SER A 92 21.77 -3.63 -13.76
CA SER A 92 22.06 -2.94 -12.51
C SER A 92 21.92 -1.40 -12.60
N GLN A 93 21.20 -0.89 -13.60
CA GLN A 93 20.92 0.54 -13.66
C GLN A 93 20.23 0.97 -12.37
N THR A 94 20.84 1.93 -11.71
CA THR A 94 20.34 2.57 -10.50
C THR A 94 18.86 2.86 -10.67
N VAL A 95 18.05 2.15 -9.89
CA VAL A 95 16.60 2.26 -9.86
C VAL A 95 16.27 3.74 -9.63
N THR A 96 16.03 4.49 -10.71
CA THR A 96 15.70 5.89 -10.60
C THR A 96 14.35 6.02 -9.93
N LYS A 97 14.36 6.70 -8.78
CA LYS A 97 13.18 6.98 -7.95
C LYS A 97 11.99 7.39 -8.84
N GLY A 98 10.83 6.77 -8.65
CA GLY A 98 9.56 7.17 -9.27
C GLY A 98 9.15 6.48 -10.57
N ARG A 99 10.04 6.01 -11.43
CA ARG A 99 9.69 5.41 -12.72
C ARG A 99 9.30 3.93 -12.67
N HIS A 100 9.39 3.29 -11.49
CA HIS A 100 9.26 1.84 -11.37
C HIS A 100 7.82 1.35 -11.21
N MET A 101 6.99 2.12 -10.52
CA MET A 101 5.56 1.74 -10.40
C MET A 101 4.87 1.84 -11.74
N GLU A 102 5.19 2.85 -12.55
CA GLU A 102 4.70 2.97 -13.92
C GLU A 102 5.17 1.78 -14.79
N LYS A 103 6.43 1.35 -14.65
CA LYS A 103 6.95 0.19 -15.39
C LYS A 103 6.29 -1.12 -14.97
N ILE A 104 6.03 -1.32 -13.68
CA ILE A 104 5.27 -2.47 -13.19
C ILE A 104 3.85 -2.46 -13.78
N CYS A 105 3.23 -1.29 -13.90
CA CYS A 105 1.92 -1.14 -14.54
C CYS A 105 1.95 -1.49 -16.02
N LEU A 106 2.97 -1.05 -16.74
CA LEU A 106 3.12 -1.30 -18.19
C LEU A 106 3.42 -2.75 -18.52
N ILE A 107 4.09 -3.47 -17.61
CA ILE A 107 4.50 -4.87 -17.83
C ILE A 107 3.41 -5.86 -17.41
N SER A 108 2.52 -5.48 -16.52
CA SER A 108 1.38 -6.31 -16.12
C SER A 108 0.07 -5.72 -16.65
N PRO A 109 -0.47 -6.24 -17.77
CA PRO A 109 -1.68 -5.70 -18.41
C PRO A 109 -2.93 -5.73 -17.52
N ARG A 110 -2.83 -6.22 -16.29
CA ARG A 110 -3.91 -6.31 -15.30
C ARG A 110 -3.67 -5.45 -14.06
N VAL A 111 -2.63 -4.62 -14.03
CA VAL A 111 -2.33 -3.70 -12.93
C VAL A 111 -2.76 -2.30 -13.34
N GLY A 112 -3.98 -1.92 -12.99
CA GLY A 112 -4.51 -0.56 -13.17
C GLY A 112 -4.22 0.35 -11.99
N ARG A 113 -4.66 1.61 -12.08
CA ARG A 113 -4.51 2.65 -11.04
C ARG A 113 -5.02 2.21 -9.67
N ASP A 114 -6.16 1.50 -9.62
CA ASP A 114 -6.72 0.96 -8.37
C ASP A 114 -5.71 0.10 -7.61
N LYS A 115 -5.06 -0.83 -8.31
CA LYS A 115 -4.10 -1.75 -7.68
C LYS A 115 -2.83 -1.03 -7.21
N ILE A 116 -2.42 0.03 -7.91
CA ILE A 116 -1.30 0.86 -7.48
C ILE A 116 -1.69 1.63 -6.23
N SER A 117 -2.88 2.21 -6.21
CA SER A 117 -3.43 2.90 -5.04
C SER A 117 -3.52 1.95 -3.84
N ASP A 118 -4.08 0.75 -4.02
CA ASP A 118 -4.17 -0.26 -2.96
C ASP A 118 -2.80 -0.67 -2.43
N PHE A 119 -1.84 -0.88 -3.33
CA PHE A 119 -0.47 -1.19 -2.97
C PHE A 119 0.15 -0.04 -2.16
N THR A 120 0.04 1.20 -2.66
CA THR A 120 0.54 2.40 -1.99
C THR A 120 -0.12 2.61 -0.63
N ALA A 121 -1.44 2.38 -0.54
CA ALA A 121 -2.19 2.49 0.70
C ALA A 121 -1.68 1.54 1.80
N ASN A 122 -1.24 0.33 1.43
CA ASN A 122 -0.67 -0.61 2.40
C ASN A 122 0.65 -0.11 3.01
N PHE A 123 1.48 0.62 2.25
CA PHE A 123 2.70 1.24 2.79
C PHE A 123 2.42 2.55 3.52
N ALA A 124 1.45 3.33 3.05
CA ALA A 124 1.00 4.52 3.75
C ALA A 124 0.23 4.22 5.04
N LYS A 125 -0.21 2.98 5.24
CA LYS A 125 -1.14 2.59 6.32
C LYS A 125 -0.64 2.98 7.70
N LYS A 126 0.63 2.74 8.03
CA LYS A 126 1.22 3.15 9.31
C LYS A 126 1.10 4.66 9.52
N TYR A 127 1.50 5.44 8.53
CA TYR A 127 1.39 6.90 8.57
C TYR A 127 -0.07 7.35 8.73
N LEU A 128 -1.00 6.79 7.96
CA LEU A 128 -2.43 7.12 8.04
C LEU A 128 -3.02 6.79 9.43
N LEU A 129 -2.60 5.68 10.04
CA LEU A 129 -2.99 5.29 11.39
C LEU A 129 -2.48 6.28 12.44
N GLU A 130 -1.21 6.66 12.38
CA GLU A 130 -0.59 7.64 13.29
C GLU A 130 -1.20 9.04 13.10
N TYR A 131 -1.39 9.46 11.86
CA TYR A 131 -2.05 10.73 11.52
C TYR A 131 -3.48 10.78 12.05
N THR A 132 -4.28 9.73 11.79
CA THR A 132 -5.66 9.64 12.25
C THR A 132 -5.75 9.59 13.77
N GLN A 133 -4.86 8.81 14.42
CA GLN A 133 -4.81 8.75 15.89
C GLN A 133 -4.48 10.09 16.51
N SER A 134 -3.55 10.84 15.94
CA SER A 134 -3.19 12.18 16.40
C SER A 134 -4.37 13.14 16.29
N PHE A 135 -5.06 13.11 15.14
CA PHE A 135 -6.29 13.87 14.94
C PHE A 135 -7.39 13.48 15.95
N ALA A 136 -7.61 12.18 16.13
CA ALA A 136 -8.64 11.68 17.05
C ALA A 136 -8.41 12.15 18.49
N LYS A 137 -7.16 12.06 18.98
CA LYS A 137 -6.79 12.50 20.32
C LYS A 137 -6.96 14.00 20.54
N GLN A 138 -6.83 14.79 19.47
CA GLN A 138 -6.87 16.25 19.56
C GLN A 138 -8.27 16.83 19.38
N TYR A 139 -9.11 16.22 18.53
CA TYR A 139 -10.33 16.84 18.04
C TYR A 139 -11.61 16.04 18.28
N LEU A 140 -11.52 14.76 18.63
CA LEU A 140 -12.70 13.92 18.80
C LEU A 140 -12.96 13.60 20.28
N SER A 141 -14.23 13.39 20.60
CA SER A 141 -14.64 12.96 21.93
C SER A 141 -14.43 11.46 22.15
N ALA A 142 -14.33 11.04 23.40
CA ALA A 142 -14.02 9.66 23.76
C ALA A 142 -15.06 8.63 23.28
N ASP A 143 -16.32 9.03 23.14
CA ASP A 143 -17.42 8.21 22.65
C ASP A 143 -17.36 7.97 21.12
N GLN A 144 -16.61 8.79 20.39
CA GLN A 144 -16.39 8.65 18.95
C GLN A 144 -15.21 7.74 18.59
N CYS A 145 -14.39 7.37 19.57
CA CYS A 145 -13.13 6.67 19.35
C CYS A 145 -12.99 5.43 20.24
N GLN A 146 -12.24 4.44 19.76
CA GLN A 146 -11.88 3.28 20.57
C GLN A 146 -10.53 2.69 20.12
N GLU A 147 -9.97 1.75 20.91
CA GLU A 147 -8.76 1.04 20.57
C GLU A 147 -9.07 -0.09 19.58
N PHE A 148 -8.34 -0.12 18.45
CA PHE A 148 -8.42 -1.18 17.45
C PHE A 148 -7.07 -1.89 17.32
N SER A 149 -7.10 -3.22 17.26
CA SER A 149 -5.94 -4.04 16.86
C SER A 149 -5.91 -4.13 15.33
N VAL A 150 -5.03 -3.37 14.71
CA VAL A 150 -4.94 -3.27 13.25
C VAL A 150 -3.96 -4.30 12.71
N ALA A 151 -4.48 -5.26 11.96
CA ALA A 151 -3.66 -6.26 11.29
C ALA A 151 -2.88 -5.66 10.12
N LYS A 152 -1.66 -6.17 9.89
CA LYS A 152 -0.78 -5.70 8.80
C LYS A 152 -0.64 -4.16 8.80
N ALA A 153 -0.39 -3.58 9.98
CA ALA A 153 -0.25 -2.14 10.14
C ALA A 153 1.03 -1.60 9.48
N TYR A 154 2.11 -2.38 9.49
CA TYR A 154 3.39 -2.03 8.86
C TYR A 154 4.21 -3.29 8.57
N PHE A 155 5.19 -3.17 7.68
CA PHE A 155 6.15 -4.25 7.40
C PHE A 155 7.34 -4.18 8.35
N ASN A 156 7.59 -5.26 9.10
CA ASN A 156 8.73 -5.37 9.99
C ASN A 156 9.93 -5.94 9.23
N TRP A 157 10.92 -5.11 8.98
CA TRP A 157 12.13 -5.46 8.23
C TRP A 157 13.03 -6.48 8.93
N ASN A 158 12.97 -6.58 10.26
CA ASN A 158 13.78 -7.55 11.01
C ASN A 158 13.21 -8.97 10.84
N THR A 159 11.91 -9.11 10.96
CA THR A 159 11.22 -10.42 10.85
C THR A 159 10.79 -10.74 9.42
N LYS A 160 10.82 -9.77 8.49
CA LYS A 160 10.30 -9.87 7.11
C LYS A 160 8.82 -10.27 7.09
N THR A 161 8.04 -9.75 8.02
CA THR A 161 6.60 -10.02 8.14
C THR A 161 5.81 -8.74 8.34
N TRP A 162 4.55 -8.76 7.96
CA TRP A 162 3.60 -7.70 8.28
C TRP A 162 3.19 -7.84 9.75
N ALA A 163 3.38 -6.77 10.51
CA ALA A 163 3.08 -6.71 11.94
C ALA A 163 1.74 -6.03 12.23
N SER A 164 1.08 -6.48 13.31
CA SER A 164 -0.11 -5.84 13.84
C SER A 164 0.25 -4.87 14.94
N GLN A 165 -0.55 -3.81 15.11
CA GLN A 165 -0.37 -2.80 16.16
C GLN A 165 -1.70 -2.24 16.61
N LYS A 166 -1.80 -1.82 17.87
CA LYS A 166 -2.98 -1.16 18.41
C LYS A 166 -2.92 0.34 18.22
N TYR A 167 -4.09 0.91 17.85
CA TYR A 167 -4.26 2.35 17.65
C TYR A 167 -5.61 2.80 18.23
N TYR A 168 -5.64 4.02 18.77
CA TYR A 168 -6.87 4.70 19.20
C TYR A 168 -7.43 5.50 18.03
N LEU A 169 -8.53 5.05 17.44
CA LEU A 169 -9.04 5.55 16.15
C LEU A 169 -10.54 5.87 16.22
N PRO A 170 -11.03 6.76 15.34
CA PRO A 170 -12.45 6.97 15.15
C PRO A 170 -13.16 5.67 14.76
N SER A 171 -14.34 5.46 15.32
CA SER A 171 -15.17 4.27 15.11
C SER A 171 -16.41 4.62 14.28
N PHE A 172 -16.67 3.85 13.24
CA PHE A 172 -17.88 3.93 12.45
C PHE A 172 -18.33 2.52 11.99
N ASN A 173 -19.58 2.17 12.22
CA ASN A 173 -20.13 0.85 11.88
C ASN A 173 -19.28 -0.35 12.34
N SER A 174 -18.82 -0.31 13.59
CA SER A 174 -17.99 -1.36 14.22
C SER A 174 -16.61 -1.55 13.56
N ASP A 175 -16.16 -0.65 12.70
CA ASP A 175 -14.81 -0.61 12.13
C ASP A 175 -14.18 0.77 12.38
N TYR A 176 -12.90 0.90 12.15
CA TYR A 176 -12.22 2.19 12.27
C TYR A 176 -12.25 2.96 10.94
N VAL A 177 -12.05 4.27 11.04
CA VAL A 177 -11.93 5.16 9.88
C VAL A 177 -10.51 5.70 9.82
N LEU A 178 -9.94 5.79 8.61
CA LEU A 178 -8.64 6.40 8.34
C LEU A 178 -8.84 7.72 7.58
N LEU A 179 -8.25 8.76 8.11
CA LEU A 179 -8.12 10.05 7.42
C LEU A 179 -6.95 9.97 6.44
N THR A 180 -7.20 10.40 5.20
CA THR A 180 -6.17 10.47 4.17
C THR A 180 -5.92 11.93 3.79
N PRO A 181 -4.70 12.46 4.00
CA PRO A 181 -4.37 13.82 3.60
C PRO A 181 -4.61 14.05 2.10
N LYS A 182 -5.23 15.18 1.77
CA LYS A 182 -5.55 15.53 0.37
C LYS A 182 -4.30 15.57 -0.52
N ALA A 183 -3.15 15.93 0.04
CA ALA A 183 -1.88 16.00 -0.68
C ALA A 183 -1.38 14.64 -1.20
N MET A 184 -1.92 13.52 -0.70
CA MET A 184 -1.60 12.15 -1.16
C MET A 184 -2.55 11.68 -2.25
N LEU A 185 -3.59 12.46 -2.60
CA LEU A 185 -4.70 12.00 -3.43
C LEU A 185 -4.68 12.64 -4.80
N THR A 186 -4.89 11.80 -5.82
CA THR A 186 -5.23 12.25 -7.16
C THR A 186 -6.66 11.87 -7.52
N ARG A 187 -7.28 12.66 -8.42
CA ARG A 187 -8.60 12.35 -8.98
C ARG A 187 -8.42 11.61 -10.30
N ASP A 188 -9.36 10.76 -10.62
CA ASP A 188 -9.52 10.27 -11.97
C ASP A 188 -10.32 11.32 -12.75
N ASP A 189 -9.66 12.04 -13.65
CA ASP A 189 -10.28 13.07 -14.49
C ASP A 189 -10.88 12.46 -15.78
N THR A 190 -11.02 11.15 -15.85
CA THR A 190 -11.72 10.47 -16.94
C THR A 190 -13.23 10.52 -16.71
N PHE A 191 -13.86 11.58 -17.19
CA PHE A 191 -15.26 11.60 -17.58
C PHE A 191 -15.34 11.47 -19.10
#